data_9a9a53075763079b591c794070019bbd
#
_entry.id   9a9a53075763079b591c794070019bbd
#
_cell.length_a   1.000
_cell.length_b   1.000
_cell.length_c   1.000
_cell.angle_alpha   90.00
_cell.angle_beta   90.00
_cell.angle_gamma   90.00
#
_symmetry.space_group_name_H-M   'P 1'
#
loop_
_entity.id
_entity.type
_entity.pdbx_description
1 polymer ?
#
loop_
_entity_poly.entity_id
_entity_poly.type
_entity_poly.pdbx_seq_one_letter_code
_entity_poly.pdbx_strand_id
1 'polypeptide(L)'
;MVGSGSIFDQVSPPNDIARRLVDAGVVEPVDLAKVPAASRLFPVFQRPAWLEKDGKAWGVPYSFGMVRIVVDADKVKNPPRSLSVPWSEAYRGKVSLWDDMETLYMTARYAGIANVYDMTDAELATTKEVLLKGKPLVKKYWFSAGELDTLYTSGEVVASNAWETTLVNAWKSGRNLVEIVPTESRGGWTDSWTVAKGAGKNPCTY
;
A
#
# COMPACT_ATOMS: atom_id res chain seq x y z
N MET A 1 -5.96 -1.65 19.40
CA MET A 1 -5.33 -0.58 20.19
C MET A 1 -6.40 0.36 20.76
N VAL A 2 -7.34 -0.15 21.53
CA VAL A 2 -8.34 0.63 22.23
C VAL A 2 -8.43 0.04 23.63
N GLY A 3 -7.50 0.41 24.48
CA GLY A 3 -7.48 0.02 25.89
C GLY A 3 -6.50 0.89 26.63
N SER A 4 -6.95 1.59 27.63
CA SER A 4 -6.27 2.22 28.76
C SER A 4 -4.82 2.66 28.54
N GLY A 5 -4.63 3.84 27.95
CA GLY A 5 -3.32 4.49 27.85
C GLY A 5 -2.45 3.90 26.73
N SER A 6 -2.11 4.71 25.75
CA SER A 6 -1.16 4.29 24.72
C SER A 6 0.20 4.03 25.37
N ILE A 7 0.77 2.85 25.13
CA ILE A 7 2.16 2.55 25.50
C ILE A 7 3.13 3.11 24.44
N PHE A 8 2.62 3.71 23.38
CA PHE A 8 3.36 4.31 22.29
C PHE A 8 3.09 5.82 22.24
N ASP A 9 4.11 6.61 22.06
CA ASP A 9 3.98 8.06 21.87
C ASP A 9 3.61 8.39 20.43
N GLN A 10 4.07 7.57 19.48
CA GLN A 10 3.83 7.74 18.05
C GLN A 10 3.43 6.42 17.40
N VAL A 11 2.69 6.51 16.31
CA VAL A 11 2.39 5.41 15.41
C VAL A 11 2.59 5.86 13.96
N SER A 12 2.99 4.92 13.11
CA SER A 12 3.24 5.19 11.69
C SER A 12 2.25 4.42 10.82
N PRO A 13 1.04 4.93 10.64
CA PRO A 13 0.06 4.33 9.75
C PRO A 13 0.29 4.74 8.28
N PRO A 14 -0.08 3.88 7.31
CA PRO A 14 -0.25 4.28 5.93
C PRO A 14 -1.47 5.21 5.77
N ASN A 15 -1.54 5.90 4.64
CA ASN A 15 -2.53 6.95 4.36
C ASN A 15 -4.00 6.52 4.56
N ASP A 16 -4.37 5.32 4.18
CA ASP A 16 -5.73 4.78 4.33
C ASP A 16 -6.10 4.47 5.80
N ILE A 17 -5.13 4.08 6.61
CA ILE A 17 -5.30 3.86 8.06
C ILE A 17 -5.21 5.16 8.84
N ALA A 18 -4.33 6.09 8.45
CA ALA A 18 -4.13 7.37 9.13
C ALA A 18 -5.45 8.11 9.34
N ARG A 19 -6.27 8.24 8.29
CA ARG A 19 -7.57 8.90 8.37
C ARG A 19 -8.50 8.23 9.38
N ARG A 20 -8.52 6.90 9.42
CA ARG A 20 -9.37 6.14 10.38
C ARG A 20 -8.93 6.38 11.82
N LEU A 21 -7.62 6.50 12.09
CA LEU A 21 -7.10 6.82 13.44
C LEU A 21 -7.51 8.24 13.87
N VAL A 22 -7.47 9.20 12.93
CA VAL A 22 -7.93 10.57 13.16
C VAL A 22 -9.42 10.59 13.51
N ASP A 23 -10.24 9.91 12.73
CA ASP A 23 -11.69 9.88 12.93
C ASP A 23 -12.11 9.11 14.20
N ALA A 24 -11.36 8.07 14.57
CA ALA A 24 -11.53 7.34 15.82
C ALA A 24 -11.07 8.11 17.07
N GLY A 25 -10.39 9.26 16.91
CA GLY A 25 -9.90 10.08 18.02
C GLY A 25 -8.84 9.39 18.90
N VAL A 26 -8.07 8.46 18.35
CA VAL A 26 -6.99 7.73 19.03
C VAL A 26 -5.61 8.37 18.82
N VAL A 27 -5.53 9.35 17.94
CA VAL A 27 -4.37 10.24 17.73
C VAL A 27 -4.77 11.67 18.06
N GLU A 28 -3.82 12.59 18.11
CA GLU A 28 -4.05 14.01 18.38
C GLU A 28 -3.34 14.91 17.36
N PRO A 29 -3.76 16.17 17.21
CA PRO A 29 -3.13 17.11 16.28
C PRO A 29 -1.65 17.30 16.55
N VAL A 30 -0.86 17.39 15.49
CA VAL A 30 0.58 17.66 15.52
C VAL A 30 0.83 19.16 15.46
N ASP A 31 1.64 19.66 16.39
CA ASP A 31 2.15 21.03 16.34
C ASP A 31 3.31 21.13 15.34
N LEU A 32 3.00 21.57 14.11
CA LEU A 32 3.99 21.70 13.05
C LEU A 32 5.13 22.67 13.36
N ALA A 33 4.96 23.60 14.31
CA ALA A 33 6.05 24.48 14.76
C ALA A 33 7.17 23.70 15.43
N LYS A 34 6.85 22.54 16.01
CA LYS A 34 7.82 21.63 16.61
C LYS A 34 8.46 20.67 15.60
N VAL A 35 8.01 20.68 14.34
CA VAL A 35 8.51 19.85 13.25
C VAL A 35 8.96 20.71 12.07
N PRO A 36 10.08 21.46 12.18
CA PRO A 36 10.52 22.40 11.13
C PRO A 36 10.74 21.73 9.77
N ALA A 37 11.08 20.44 9.78
CA ALA A 37 11.27 19.65 8.56
C ALA A 37 9.99 19.49 7.72
N ALA A 38 8.81 19.62 8.33
CA ALA A 38 7.53 19.48 7.62
C ALA A 38 7.38 20.53 6.50
N SER A 39 7.95 21.71 6.63
CA SER A 39 7.92 22.76 5.61
C SER A 39 8.76 22.43 4.36
N ARG A 40 9.67 21.43 4.44
CA ARG A 40 10.55 20.99 3.36
C ARG A 40 10.00 19.80 2.57
N LEU A 41 8.86 19.28 2.98
CA LEU A 41 8.19 18.20 2.23
C LEU A 41 7.73 18.71 0.86
N PHE A 42 7.57 17.81 -0.08
CA PHE A 42 6.91 18.13 -1.35
C PHE A 42 5.52 18.72 -1.07
N PRO A 43 5.05 19.70 -1.86
CA PRO A 43 3.77 20.38 -1.61
C PRO A 43 2.59 19.45 -1.37
N VAL A 44 2.52 18.33 -2.11
CA VAL A 44 1.46 17.32 -1.98
C VAL A 44 1.44 16.63 -0.61
N PHE A 45 2.56 16.64 0.13
CA PHE A 45 2.71 16.00 1.44
C PHE A 45 2.74 16.97 2.62
N GLN A 46 2.72 18.28 2.39
CA GLN A 46 2.78 19.26 3.48
C GLN A 46 1.51 19.25 4.33
N ARG A 47 0.34 19.17 3.69
CA ARG A 47 -0.97 19.10 4.35
C ARG A 47 -1.92 18.20 3.56
N PRO A 48 -1.67 16.90 3.52
CA PRO A 48 -2.50 16.01 2.73
C PRO A 48 -3.88 15.81 3.38
N ALA A 49 -4.91 15.69 2.55
CA ALA A 49 -6.30 15.63 3.00
C ALA A 49 -6.59 14.50 4.00
N TRP A 50 -5.85 13.38 3.93
CA TRP A 50 -6.01 12.27 4.87
C TRP A 50 -5.44 12.54 6.28
N LEU A 51 -4.61 13.58 6.44
CA LEU A 51 -4.05 14.03 7.72
C LEU A 51 -4.52 15.44 8.09
N GLU A 52 -5.50 15.99 7.40
CA GLU A 52 -6.06 17.29 7.74
C GLU A 52 -7.52 17.13 8.20
N LYS A 53 -7.82 17.67 9.38
CA LYS A 53 -9.16 17.73 9.95
C LYS A 53 -9.31 18.97 10.82
N ASP A 54 -10.40 19.71 10.64
CA ASP A 54 -10.73 20.93 11.39
C ASP A 54 -9.59 21.98 11.35
N GLY A 55 -8.94 22.14 10.18
CA GLY A 55 -7.83 23.07 9.97
C GLY A 55 -6.53 22.69 10.69
N LYS A 56 -6.44 21.49 11.28
CA LYS A 56 -5.27 20.99 12.00
C LYS A 56 -4.59 19.88 11.23
N ALA A 57 -3.24 19.82 11.33
CA ALA A 57 -2.46 18.66 10.89
C ALA A 57 -2.52 17.57 11.96
N TRP A 58 -2.70 16.31 11.54
CA TRP A 58 -2.81 15.15 12.42
C TRP A 58 -1.67 14.15 12.24
N GLY A 59 -0.68 14.53 11.47
CA GLY A 59 0.53 13.75 11.25
C GLY A 59 1.45 14.43 10.25
N VAL A 60 2.63 13.84 10.07
CA VAL A 60 3.65 14.32 9.13
C VAL A 60 4.08 13.14 8.26
N PRO A 61 3.84 13.17 6.94
CA PRO A 61 4.36 12.18 6.01
C PRO A 61 5.88 12.13 6.04
N TYR A 62 6.46 10.94 5.97
CA TYR A 62 7.92 10.78 5.95
C TYR A 62 8.41 9.80 4.89
N SER A 63 7.56 8.90 4.44
CA SER A 63 7.90 7.91 3.43
C SER A 63 6.73 7.72 2.47
N PHE A 64 7.03 7.43 1.22
CA PHE A 64 6.03 7.11 0.21
C PHE A 64 6.62 6.16 -0.83
N GLY A 65 5.75 5.44 -1.51
CA GLY A 65 6.13 4.53 -2.58
C GLY A 65 4.95 4.12 -3.43
N MET A 66 5.21 3.18 -4.32
CA MET A 66 4.22 2.63 -5.23
C MET A 66 4.09 1.12 -5.02
N VAL A 67 2.88 0.60 -5.07
CA VAL A 67 2.67 -0.83 -5.28
C VAL A 67 2.66 -1.10 -6.78
N ARG A 68 3.52 -2.00 -7.20
CA ARG A 68 3.84 -2.29 -8.60
C ARG A 68 3.29 -3.65 -8.99
N ILE A 69 2.98 -3.83 -10.27
CA ILE A 69 2.86 -5.18 -10.83
C ILE A 69 4.25 -5.58 -11.30
N VAL A 70 4.77 -6.65 -10.76
CA VAL A 70 6.10 -7.18 -11.06
C VAL A 70 5.97 -8.55 -11.71
N VAL A 71 6.73 -8.79 -12.78
CA VAL A 71 6.75 -10.07 -13.49
C VAL A 71 8.18 -10.57 -13.71
N ASP A 72 8.33 -11.87 -13.77
CA ASP A 72 9.57 -12.53 -14.22
C ASP A 72 9.62 -12.44 -15.76
N ALA A 73 10.46 -11.55 -16.30
CA ALA A 73 10.54 -11.29 -17.74
C ALA A 73 11.12 -12.48 -18.55
N ASP A 74 11.73 -13.43 -17.88
CA ASP A 74 12.19 -14.66 -18.56
C ASP A 74 11.03 -15.62 -18.85
N LYS A 75 9.97 -15.55 -18.05
CA LYS A 75 8.80 -16.43 -18.12
C LYS A 75 7.55 -15.75 -18.68
N VAL A 76 7.38 -14.45 -18.40
CA VAL A 76 6.23 -13.65 -18.85
C VAL A 76 6.66 -12.80 -20.03
N LYS A 77 6.32 -13.22 -21.25
CA LYS A 77 6.71 -12.50 -22.48
C LYS A 77 5.59 -11.55 -22.92
N ASN A 78 5.97 -10.29 -23.23
CA ASN A 78 5.05 -9.26 -23.75
C ASN A 78 3.78 -9.09 -22.89
N PRO A 79 3.87 -8.94 -21.58
CA PRO A 79 2.69 -8.74 -20.74
C PRO A 79 1.96 -7.45 -21.14
N PRO A 80 0.62 -7.41 -21.06
CA PRO A 80 -0.10 -6.17 -21.28
C PRO A 80 0.25 -5.14 -20.21
N ARG A 81 0.22 -3.86 -20.56
CA ARG A 81 0.34 -2.74 -19.62
C ARG A 81 -0.99 -2.53 -18.88
N SER A 82 -1.33 -3.50 -18.02
CA SER A 82 -2.64 -3.56 -17.37
C SER A 82 -2.56 -4.24 -16.01
N LEU A 83 -3.45 -3.86 -15.11
CA LEU A 83 -3.72 -4.55 -13.86
C LEU A 83 -4.31 -5.96 -14.08
N SER A 84 -4.64 -6.34 -15.32
CA SER A 84 -5.12 -7.68 -15.65
C SER A 84 -4.07 -8.79 -15.52
N VAL A 85 -2.78 -8.46 -15.46
CA VAL A 85 -1.68 -9.44 -15.45
C VAL A 85 -1.84 -10.50 -14.34
N PRO A 86 -2.09 -10.14 -13.06
CA PRO A 86 -2.29 -11.12 -12.01
C PRO A 86 -3.56 -11.98 -12.19
N TRP A 87 -4.51 -11.52 -13.00
CA TRP A 87 -5.79 -12.17 -13.23
C TRP A 87 -5.81 -13.01 -14.52
N SER A 88 -4.66 -13.20 -15.15
CA SER A 88 -4.54 -13.97 -16.39
C SER A 88 -4.52 -15.48 -16.13
N GLU A 89 -5.38 -16.23 -16.82
CA GLU A 89 -5.38 -17.69 -16.81
C GLU A 89 -4.04 -18.30 -17.24
N ALA A 90 -3.27 -17.59 -18.06
CA ALA A 90 -1.94 -18.04 -18.50
C ALA A 90 -0.97 -18.23 -17.32
N TYR A 91 -1.23 -17.60 -16.19
CA TYR A 91 -0.38 -17.67 -15.00
C TYR A 91 -1.05 -18.39 -13.83
N ARG A 92 -2.08 -19.21 -14.09
CA ARG A 92 -2.80 -19.97 -13.07
C ARG A 92 -1.86 -20.74 -12.15
N GLY A 93 -2.00 -20.54 -10.84
CA GLY A 93 -1.18 -21.17 -9.81
C GLY A 93 0.27 -20.65 -9.75
N LYS A 94 0.57 -19.56 -10.47
CA LYS A 94 1.90 -18.91 -10.50
C LYS A 94 1.84 -17.43 -10.19
N VAL A 95 0.74 -16.95 -9.63
CA VAL A 95 0.56 -15.57 -9.16
C VAL A 95 0.64 -15.55 -7.65
N SER A 96 1.25 -14.52 -7.10
CA SER A 96 1.13 -14.19 -5.69
C SER A 96 0.56 -12.79 -5.54
N LEU A 97 -0.18 -12.55 -4.47
CA LEU A 97 -0.73 -11.22 -4.19
C LEU A 97 -0.43 -10.86 -2.73
N TRP A 98 -0.25 -9.59 -2.47
CA TRP A 98 -0.06 -9.10 -1.11
C TRP A 98 -1.34 -9.27 -0.29
N ASP A 99 -1.22 -9.84 0.92
CA ASP A 99 -2.34 -10.00 1.86
C ASP A 99 -2.60 -8.68 2.58
N ASP A 100 -3.11 -7.71 1.83
CA ASP A 100 -3.33 -6.34 2.28
C ASP A 100 -4.48 -5.68 1.50
N MET A 101 -4.98 -4.56 2.05
CA MET A 101 -6.02 -3.73 1.43
C MET A 101 -5.62 -3.22 0.04
N GLU A 102 -4.32 -3.05 -0.24
CA GLU A 102 -3.88 -2.61 -1.56
C GLU A 102 -4.22 -3.62 -2.66
N THR A 103 -4.26 -4.92 -2.35
CA THR A 103 -4.77 -5.94 -3.30
C THR A 103 -6.25 -5.72 -3.62
N LEU A 104 -7.06 -5.31 -2.62
CA LEU A 104 -8.45 -4.93 -2.85
C LEU A 104 -8.53 -3.68 -3.73
N TYR A 105 -7.76 -2.63 -3.41
CA TYR A 105 -7.75 -1.37 -4.18
C TYR A 105 -7.27 -1.59 -5.62
N MET A 106 -6.23 -2.38 -5.81
CA MET A 106 -5.75 -2.78 -7.14
C MET A 106 -6.84 -3.50 -7.94
N THR A 107 -7.55 -4.42 -7.30
CA THR A 107 -8.65 -5.17 -7.92
C THR A 107 -9.82 -4.26 -8.28
N ALA A 108 -10.15 -3.31 -7.42
CA ALA A 108 -11.19 -2.32 -7.68
C ALA A 108 -10.84 -1.44 -8.89
N ARG A 109 -9.58 -0.96 -8.99
CA ARG A 109 -9.10 -0.24 -10.18
C ARG A 109 -9.20 -1.09 -11.45
N TYR A 110 -8.82 -2.36 -11.38
CA TYR A 110 -8.97 -3.30 -12.49
C TYR A 110 -10.44 -3.48 -12.89
N ALA A 111 -11.36 -3.47 -11.94
CA ALA A 111 -12.80 -3.49 -12.18
C ALA A 111 -13.38 -2.17 -12.70
N GLY A 112 -12.56 -1.12 -12.87
CA GLY A 112 -12.96 0.19 -13.39
C GLY A 112 -13.52 1.15 -12.34
N ILE A 113 -13.34 0.88 -11.06
CA ILE A 113 -13.80 1.74 -9.96
C ILE A 113 -12.83 2.92 -9.79
N ALA A 114 -13.35 4.13 -9.91
CA ALA A 114 -12.54 5.35 -9.91
C ALA A 114 -12.07 5.75 -8.50
N ASN A 115 -12.96 5.71 -7.51
CA ASN A 115 -12.64 6.06 -6.13
C ASN A 115 -12.57 4.81 -5.24
N VAL A 116 -11.43 4.16 -5.23
CA VAL A 116 -11.22 2.90 -4.50
C VAL A 116 -11.19 3.05 -2.97
N TYR A 117 -11.03 4.28 -2.47
CA TYR A 117 -10.99 4.57 -1.03
C TYR A 117 -12.36 4.88 -0.43
N ASP A 118 -13.39 5.08 -1.27
CA ASP A 118 -14.76 5.38 -0.87
C ASP A 118 -15.74 4.64 -1.78
N MET A 119 -15.60 3.32 -1.81
CA MET A 119 -16.45 2.43 -2.61
C MET A 119 -17.83 2.31 -2.00
N THR A 120 -18.85 2.36 -2.84
CA THR A 120 -20.22 1.96 -2.48
C THR A 120 -20.29 0.44 -2.24
N ASP A 121 -21.35 -0.02 -1.56
CA ASP A 121 -21.59 -1.45 -1.34
C ASP A 121 -21.63 -2.24 -2.66
N ALA A 122 -22.19 -1.67 -3.72
CA ALA A 122 -22.25 -2.29 -5.04
C ALA A 122 -20.86 -2.43 -5.68
N GLU A 123 -20.01 -1.40 -5.58
CA GLU A 123 -18.63 -1.43 -6.07
C GLU A 123 -17.78 -2.40 -5.26
N LEU A 124 -17.97 -2.47 -3.95
CA LEU A 124 -17.32 -3.44 -3.08
C LEU A 124 -17.74 -4.88 -3.44
N ALA A 125 -19.03 -5.10 -3.72
CA ALA A 125 -19.53 -6.39 -4.18
C ALA A 125 -18.90 -6.80 -5.53
N THR A 126 -18.80 -5.87 -6.48
CA THR A 126 -18.13 -6.09 -7.78
C THR A 126 -16.66 -6.45 -7.58
N THR A 127 -15.95 -5.71 -6.73
CA THR A 127 -14.54 -5.99 -6.41
C THR A 127 -14.36 -7.38 -5.80
N LYS A 128 -15.23 -7.75 -4.87
CA LYS A 128 -15.25 -9.08 -4.25
C LYS A 128 -15.46 -10.20 -5.27
N GLU A 129 -16.35 -10.00 -6.23
CA GLU A 129 -16.55 -10.99 -7.31
C GLU A 129 -15.29 -11.21 -8.14
N VAL A 130 -14.58 -10.15 -8.51
CA VAL A 130 -13.30 -10.25 -9.25
C VAL A 130 -12.26 -10.99 -8.41
N LEU A 131 -12.12 -10.67 -7.12
CA LEU A 131 -11.23 -11.37 -6.21
C LEU A 131 -11.55 -12.87 -6.12
N LEU A 132 -12.83 -13.22 -5.96
CA LEU A 132 -13.27 -14.61 -5.86
C LEU A 132 -13.03 -15.38 -7.16
N LYS A 133 -13.29 -14.77 -8.33
CA LYS A 133 -12.98 -15.37 -9.65
C LYS A 133 -11.48 -15.55 -9.83
N GLY A 134 -10.66 -14.62 -9.35
CA GLY A 134 -9.20 -14.68 -9.43
C GLY A 134 -8.54 -15.61 -8.42
N LYS A 135 -9.21 -15.94 -7.31
CA LYS A 135 -8.64 -16.76 -6.24
C LYS A 135 -8.00 -18.07 -6.72
N PRO A 136 -8.57 -18.85 -7.67
CA PRO A 136 -7.93 -20.06 -8.18
C PRO A 136 -6.64 -19.83 -8.96
N LEU A 137 -6.35 -18.61 -9.39
CA LEU A 137 -5.12 -18.23 -10.11
C LEU A 137 -3.97 -18.02 -9.13
N VAL A 138 -4.28 -17.62 -7.89
CA VAL A 138 -3.31 -17.24 -6.87
C VAL A 138 -2.71 -18.48 -6.22
N LYS A 139 -1.38 -18.59 -6.29
CA LYS A 139 -0.59 -19.62 -5.60
C LYS A 139 -0.57 -19.35 -4.09
N LYS A 140 -0.33 -18.10 -3.71
CA LYS A 140 -0.19 -17.69 -2.31
C LYS A 140 -0.43 -16.19 -2.15
N TYR A 141 -0.99 -15.81 -1.02
CA TYR A 141 -0.98 -14.43 -0.54
C TYR A 141 0.29 -14.25 0.32
N TRP A 142 1.15 -13.30 -0.07
CA TRP A 142 2.39 -13.03 0.65
C TRP A 142 2.16 -11.94 1.71
N PHE A 143 2.93 -12.03 2.79
CA PHE A 143 2.81 -11.12 3.93
C PHE A 143 4.06 -10.25 4.12
N SER A 144 5.23 -10.68 3.65
CA SER A 144 6.48 -9.94 3.77
C SER A 144 7.26 -9.94 2.46
N ALA A 145 8.11 -8.91 2.25
CA ALA A 145 8.96 -8.82 1.06
C ALA A 145 9.87 -10.05 0.92
N GLY A 146 10.44 -10.54 2.03
CA GLY A 146 11.32 -11.71 2.00
C GLY A 146 10.60 -13.00 1.57
N GLU A 147 9.32 -13.14 1.94
CA GLU A 147 8.50 -14.25 1.46
C GLU A 147 8.27 -14.16 -0.05
N LEU A 148 7.91 -12.97 -0.56
CA LEU A 148 7.71 -12.77 -1.99
C LEU A 148 9.02 -13.00 -2.77
N ASP A 149 10.15 -12.49 -2.27
CA ASP A 149 11.46 -12.73 -2.87
C ASP A 149 11.79 -14.22 -2.96
N THR A 150 11.43 -14.99 -1.95
CA THR A 150 11.58 -16.46 -1.94
C THR A 150 10.73 -17.12 -3.00
N LEU A 151 9.44 -16.72 -3.14
CA LEU A 151 8.52 -17.26 -4.15
C LEU A 151 9.02 -17.00 -5.58
N TYR A 152 9.58 -15.83 -5.85
CA TYR A 152 10.22 -15.56 -7.14
C TYR A 152 11.51 -16.37 -7.32
N THR A 153 12.33 -16.46 -6.28
CA THR A 153 13.62 -17.18 -6.34
C THR A 153 13.44 -18.67 -6.57
N SER A 154 12.47 -19.30 -5.93
CA SER A 154 12.12 -20.70 -6.18
C SER A 154 11.44 -20.94 -7.53
N GLY A 155 11.00 -19.86 -8.20
CA GLY A 155 10.26 -19.96 -9.45
C GLY A 155 8.81 -20.41 -9.29
N GLU A 156 8.28 -20.42 -8.06
CA GLU A 156 6.89 -20.78 -7.79
C GLU A 156 5.91 -19.75 -8.33
N VAL A 157 6.33 -18.47 -8.41
CA VAL A 157 5.50 -17.41 -8.98
C VAL A 157 6.22 -16.69 -10.12
N VAL A 158 5.43 -16.09 -11.00
CA VAL A 158 5.91 -15.34 -12.16
C VAL A 158 5.32 -13.92 -12.21
N ALA A 159 4.30 -13.65 -11.42
CA ALA A 159 3.66 -12.33 -11.34
C ALA A 159 3.13 -12.06 -9.93
N SER A 160 3.24 -10.82 -9.48
CA SER A 160 2.70 -10.35 -8.19
C SER A 160 2.52 -8.84 -8.19
N ASN A 161 1.68 -8.31 -7.31
CA ASN A 161 1.88 -6.96 -6.82
C ASN A 161 3.05 -6.97 -5.83
N ALA A 162 3.86 -5.92 -5.81
CA ALA A 162 5.11 -5.90 -5.04
C ALA A 162 5.54 -4.48 -4.68
N TRP A 163 6.41 -4.37 -3.69
CA TRP A 163 7.16 -3.15 -3.38
C TRP A 163 8.42 -3.02 -4.24
N GLU A 164 9.00 -1.82 -4.29
CA GLU A 164 10.25 -1.53 -4.99
C GLU A 164 11.41 -2.45 -4.55
N THR A 165 11.43 -2.79 -3.27
CA THR A 165 12.49 -3.64 -2.68
C THR A 165 12.61 -4.99 -3.36
N THR A 166 11.49 -5.59 -3.82
CA THR A 166 11.50 -6.84 -4.57
C THR A 166 12.27 -6.72 -5.89
N LEU A 167 12.09 -5.61 -6.63
CA LEU A 167 12.86 -5.35 -7.85
C LEU A 167 14.36 -5.17 -7.55
N VAL A 168 14.68 -4.36 -6.53
CA VAL A 168 16.07 -4.11 -6.14
C VAL A 168 16.79 -5.40 -5.73
N ASN A 169 16.12 -6.24 -4.94
CA ASN A 169 16.68 -7.52 -4.48
C ASN A 169 16.85 -8.51 -5.65
N ALA A 170 15.89 -8.54 -6.57
CA ALA A 170 15.96 -9.35 -7.77
C ALA A 170 17.17 -8.96 -8.64
N TRP A 171 17.36 -7.68 -8.91
CA TRP A 171 18.49 -7.20 -9.69
C TRP A 171 19.84 -7.50 -9.03
N LYS A 172 19.94 -7.33 -7.72
CA LYS A 172 21.15 -7.71 -6.95
C LYS A 172 21.47 -9.19 -7.03
N SER A 173 20.45 -10.05 -7.17
CA SER A 173 20.60 -11.50 -7.31
C SER A 173 20.64 -11.99 -8.76
N GLY A 174 20.74 -11.08 -9.74
CA GLY A 174 20.82 -11.38 -11.17
C GLY A 174 19.51 -11.90 -11.78
N ARG A 175 18.37 -11.65 -11.15
CA ARG A 175 17.05 -12.04 -11.65
C ARG A 175 16.44 -10.95 -12.51
N ASN A 176 15.77 -11.37 -13.58
CA ASN A 176 15.16 -10.48 -14.55
C ASN A 176 13.69 -10.18 -14.19
N LEU A 177 13.48 -9.56 -13.01
CA LEU A 177 12.15 -9.05 -12.66
C LEU A 177 11.98 -7.63 -13.22
N VAL A 178 10.81 -7.37 -13.80
CA VAL A 178 10.44 -6.07 -14.37
C VAL A 178 9.08 -5.59 -13.88
N GLU A 179 8.93 -4.27 -13.79
CA GLU A 179 7.65 -3.65 -13.49
C GLU A 179 6.79 -3.54 -14.75
N ILE A 180 5.52 -3.85 -14.63
CA ILE A 180 4.47 -3.47 -15.57
C ILE A 180 3.83 -2.18 -15.09
N VAL A 181 3.89 -1.14 -15.92
CA VAL A 181 3.21 0.14 -15.66
C VAL A 181 1.80 0.06 -16.27
N PRO A 182 0.77 -0.19 -15.46
CA PRO A 182 -0.59 -0.35 -15.98
C PRO A 182 -1.17 0.99 -16.47
N THR A 183 -2.07 0.90 -17.43
CA THR A 183 -2.80 2.06 -17.96
C THR A 183 -3.94 2.52 -17.04
N GLU A 184 -4.44 1.63 -16.21
CA GLU A 184 -5.53 1.89 -15.24
C GLU A 184 -5.10 2.71 -14.01
N SER A 185 -3.84 2.91 -13.79
CA SER A 185 -3.17 3.56 -12.66
C SER A 185 -2.45 2.59 -11.71
N ARG A 186 -1.68 3.16 -10.81
CA ARG A 186 -0.96 2.41 -9.76
C ARG A 186 -1.42 2.84 -8.38
N GLY A 187 -1.38 1.92 -7.41
CA GLY A 187 -1.51 2.25 -6.00
C GLY A 187 -0.26 2.97 -5.49
N GLY A 188 -0.48 4.01 -4.71
CA GLY A 188 0.57 4.67 -3.95
C GLY A 188 0.28 4.57 -2.46
N TRP A 189 1.30 4.48 -1.67
CA TRP A 189 1.22 4.51 -0.21
C TRP A 189 2.06 5.65 0.35
N THR A 190 1.68 6.12 1.51
CA THR A 190 2.40 7.16 2.24
C THR A 190 2.31 6.84 3.71
N ASP A 191 3.45 6.61 4.35
CA ASP A 191 3.51 6.45 5.79
C ASP A 191 3.70 7.81 6.47
N SER A 192 3.07 7.98 7.61
CA SER A 192 3.06 9.25 8.32
C SER A 192 3.27 9.04 9.81
N TRP A 193 4.10 9.86 10.43
CA TRP A 193 4.16 9.91 11.89
C TRP A 193 2.92 10.62 12.43
N THR A 194 2.20 9.95 13.30
CA THR A 194 1.07 10.50 14.04
C THR A 194 1.33 10.39 15.53
N VAL A 195 0.81 11.34 16.31
CA VAL A 195 0.97 11.38 17.77
C VAL A 195 -0.20 10.67 18.44
N ALA A 196 0.08 9.69 19.27
CA ALA A 196 -0.94 9.00 20.03
C ALA A 196 -1.64 9.95 21.00
N LYS A 197 -2.93 9.74 21.24
CA LYS A 197 -3.73 10.60 22.10
C LYS A 197 -3.13 10.70 23.51
N GLY A 198 -2.83 11.92 23.94
CA GLY A 198 -2.25 12.24 25.25
C GLY A 198 -0.71 12.24 25.26
N ALA A 199 -0.04 11.81 24.20
CA ALA A 199 1.41 11.74 24.12
C ALA A 199 2.09 13.06 23.74
N GLY A 200 1.38 14.03 23.18
CA GLY A 200 1.95 15.31 22.74
C GLY A 200 2.50 16.20 23.89
N LYS A 201 2.26 15.80 25.13
CA LYS A 201 2.85 16.43 26.32
C LYS A 201 4.28 15.92 26.61
N ASN A 202 4.64 14.75 26.08
CA ASN A 202 5.98 14.19 26.20
C ASN A 202 6.94 14.97 25.29
N PRO A 203 8.02 15.60 25.80
CA PRO A 203 8.94 16.36 24.96
C PRO A 203 9.69 15.51 23.93
N CYS A 204 9.76 14.19 24.11
CA CYS A 204 10.40 13.26 23.18
C CYS A 204 9.48 12.82 22.03
N THR A 205 8.24 13.31 21.97
CA THR A 205 7.27 12.95 20.91
C THR A 205 7.55 13.70 19.59
N TYR A 206 8.32 14.78 19.61
CA TYR A 206 8.60 15.63 18.44
C TYR A 206 10.07 15.62 18.05
#